data_a353c3ef90f996ed85e4e4b9f709406e
#
_entry.id   a353c3ef90f996ed85e4e4b9f709406e
#
_cell.length_a   1.000
_cell.length_b   1.000
_cell.length_c   1.000
_cell.angle_alpha   90.00
_cell.angle_beta   90.00
_cell.angle_gamma   90.00
#
_symmetry.space_group_name_H-M   'P 1'
#
loop_
_entity.id
_entity.type
_entity.pdbx_description
1 polymer ?
#
loop_
_entity_poly.entity_id
_entity_poly.type
_entity_poly.pdbx_seq_one_letter_code
_entity_poly.pdbx_strand_id
1 'polypeptide(L)'
;MTKKNVRIAGVVMPVVIAMLLLVAGSSRVTASDQPSAANVAVKIDNFVFGPQAITVAVGTTVTWTNSDDIPHTAVSTDGVFKSKVMDTDEKFSYTFTKAGTYSYYCSVHPKMTGQVVVK
;
A
#
# COMPACT_ATOMS: atom_id res chain seq x y z
N MET A 1 6.00 17.31 90.69
CA MET A 1 5.52 16.29 89.78
C MET A 1 5.44 16.88 88.36
N THR A 2 6.41 16.60 87.61
CA THR A 2 6.53 17.18 86.26
C THR A 2 5.98 16.22 85.22
N LYS A 3 4.87 16.56 84.70
CA LYS A 3 4.34 15.79 83.58
C LYS A 3 5.11 16.14 82.31
N LYS A 4 5.89 15.22 81.85
CA LYS A 4 6.55 15.40 80.58
C LYS A 4 5.52 15.12 79.44
N ASN A 5 5.10 16.14 78.84
CA ASN A 5 4.32 16.01 77.63
C ASN A 5 5.26 15.58 76.50
N VAL A 6 5.20 14.35 76.22
CA VAL A 6 5.84 13.87 74.99
C VAL A 6 4.96 14.32 73.84
N ARG A 7 5.38 15.34 73.17
CA ARG A 7 4.78 15.69 71.88
C ARG A 7 5.41 14.78 70.84
N ILE A 8 4.64 13.84 70.45
CA ILE A 8 4.97 13.08 69.25
C ILE A 8 4.71 14.01 68.11
N ALA A 9 5.76 14.61 67.60
CA ALA A 9 5.68 15.32 66.35
C ALA A 9 5.43 14.24 65.28
N GLY A 10 4.19 14.23 64.86
CA GLY A 10 3.87 13.44 63.69
C GLY A 10 4.61 13.99 62.50
N VAL A 11 5.61 13.30 62.09
CA VAL A 11 6.24 13.60 60.80
C VAL A 11 5.25 13.19 59.75
N VAL A 12 4.49 14.15 59.31
CA VAL A 12 3.74 13.98 58.09
C VAL A 12 4.77 13.99 56.97
N MET A 13 5.18 12.86 56.55
CA MET A 13 5.89 12.74 55.31
C MET A 13 4.91 13.13 54.19
N PRO A 14 5.21 14.16 53.44
CA PRO A 14 4.52 14.32 52.19
C PRO A 14 4.91 13.13 51.33
N VAL A 15 3.98 12.27 51.13
CA VAL A 15 4.09 11.30 50.02
C VAL A 15 4.12 12.14 48.76
N VAL A 16 5.31 12.48 48.35
CA VAL A 16 5.50 12.94 47.00
C VAL A 16 5.20 11.72 46.15
N ILE A 17 3.95 11.59 45.79
CA ILE A 17 3.60 10.77 44.70
C ILE A 17 4.26 11.43 43.49
N ALA A 18 5.45 11.01 43.20
CA ALA A 18 6.01 11.25 41.91
C ALA A 18 5.06 10.54 40.96
N MET A 19 4.08 11.28 40.49
CA MET A 19 3.31 10.87 39.37
C MET A 19 4.30 10.80 38.23
N LEU A 20 4.87 9.63 38.07
CA LEU A 20 5.59 9.31 36.86
C LEU A 20 4.53 9.35 35.76
N LEU A 21 4.38 10.54 35.19
CA LEU A 21 3.75 10.64 33.91
C LEU A 21 4.63 9.83 32.96
N LEU A 22 4.33 8.57 32.89
CA LEU A 22 4.70 7.80 31.75
C LEU A 22 3.93 8.45 30.60
N VAL A 23 4.54 9.46 30.05
CA VAL A 23 4.23 9.82 28.69
C VAL A 23 4.73 8.60 27.92
N ALA A 24 3.86 7.62 27.81
CA ALA A 24 3.98 6.66 26.76
C ALA A 24 3.96 7.51 25.51
N GLY A 25 5.13 7.94 25.09
CA GLY A 25 5.33 8.40 23.75
C GLY A 25 4.87 7.26 22.90
N SER A 26 3.60 7.28 22.56
CA SER A 26 3.12 6.50 21.46
C SER A 26 3.91 7.01 20.30
N SER A 27 5.06 6.42 20.08
CA SER A 27 5.68 6.44 18.78
C SER A 27 4.63 5.81 17.89
N ARG A 28 3.72 6.62 17.44
CA ARG A 28 2.94 6.27 16.29
C ARG A 28 3.95 6.20 15.20
N VAL A 29 4.51 5.02 15.05
CA VAL A 29 5.06 4.62 13.79
C VAL A 29 3.85 4.66 12.89
N THR A 30 3.61 5.82 12.35
CA THR A 30 2.70 5.94 11.25
C THR A 30 3.32 5.10 10.16
N ALA A 31 2.77 3.93 9.94
CA ALA A 31 3.11 3.06 8.84
C ALA A 31 2.83 3.73 7.48
N SER A 32 2.47 5.02 7.49
CA SER A 32 2.17 5.85 6.33
C SER A 32 3.39 6.26 5.52
N ASP A 33 4.61 6.11 6.02
CA ASP A 33 5.83 6.46 5.28
C ASP A 33 6.43 5.30 4.48
N GLN A 34 5.91 4.11 4.65
CA GLN A 34 6.17 3.00 3.74
C GLN A 34 5.08 3.03 2.68
N PRO A 35 5.43 3.22 1.39
CA PRO A 35 4.47 2.91 0.34
C PRO A 35 4.08 1.46 0.54
N SER A 36 2.95 1.24 1.18
CA SER A 36 2.35 -0.09 1.22
C SER A 36 2.17 -0.50 -0.23
N ALA A 37 2.68 -1.68 -0.58
CA ALA A 37 2.52 -2.23 -1.91
C ALA A 37 1.02 -2.20 -2.26
N ALA A 38 0.62 -1.19 -3.03
CA ALA A 38 -0.74 -1.09 -3.49
C ALA A 38 -0.98 -2.11 -4.59
N ASN A 39 -2.18 -2.65 -4.63
CA ASN A 39 -2.66 -3.48 -5.73
C ASN A 39 -3.69 -2.68 -6.51
N VAL A 40 -3.47 -2.55 -7.81
CA VAL A 40 -4.38 -1.87 -8.72
C VAL A 40 -4.85 -2.85 -9.77
N ALA A 41 -6.14 -2.88 -10.00
CA ALA A 41 -6.77 -3.78 -10.96
C ALA A 41 -7.05 -3.08 -12.29
N VAL A 42 -6.75 -3.76 -13.38
CA VAL A 42 -7.17 -3.42 -14.73
C VAL A 42 -8.03 -4.54 -15.26
N LYS A 43 -9.23 -4.21 -15.67
CA LYS A 43 -10.17 -5.16 -16.26
C LYS A 43 -10.03 -5.16 -17.77
N ILE A 44 -9.98 -6.31 -18.38
CA ILE A 44 -10.08 -6.48 -19.81
C ILE A 44 -11.50 -6.95 -20.11
N ASP A 45 -12.25 -6.13 -20.80
CA ASP A 45 -13.63 -6.41 -21.12
C ASP A 45 -14.03 -5.67 -22.40
N ASN A 46 -14.76 -6.34 -23.26
CA ASN A 46 -15.21 -5.78 -24.53
C ASN A 46 -14.07 -5.17 -25.37
N PHE A 47 -12.93 -5.87 -25.44
CA PHE A 47 -11.74 -5.46 -26.20
C PHE A 47 -11.13 -4.14 -25.72
N VAL A 48 -11.27 -3.82 -24.43
CA VAL A 48 -10.76 -2.58 -23.81
C VAL A 48 -10.06 -2.90 -22.51
N PHE A 49 -8.95 -2.24 -22.25
CA PHE A 49 -8.35 -2.17 -20.91
C PHE A 49 -9.07 -1.08 -20.10
N GLY A 50 -9.61 -1.42 -18.99
CA GLY A 50 -10.35 -0.48 -18.14
C GLY A 50 -9.83 -0.43 -16.70
N PRO A 51 -9.32 0.69 -16.21
CA PRO A 51 -9.07 1.94 -16.95
C PRO A 51 -7.97 1.81 -18.01
N GLN A 52 -8.07 2.54 -19.09
CA GLN A 52 -7.06 2.51 -20.15
C GLN A 52 -5.74 3.11 -19.72
N ALA A 53 -5.78 4.17 -18.93
CA ALA A 53 -4.60 4.82 -18.36
C ALA A 53 -4.73 4.88 -16.84
N ILE A 54 -3.67 4.49 -16.15
CA ILE A 54 -3.59 4.55 -14.70
C ILE A 54 -2.28 5.21 -14.27
N THR A 55 -2.32 5.89 -13.13
CA THR A 55 -1.13 6.44 -12.47
C THR A 55 -0.99 5.75 -11.12
N VAL A 56 0.16 5.16 -10.87
CA VAL A 56 0.45 4.39 -9.67
C VAL A 56 1.78 4.80 -9.04
N ALA A 57 1.95 4.51 -7.76
CA ALA A 57 3.23 4.72 -7.07
C ALA A 57 4.23 3.61 -7.42
N VAL A 58 5.53 3.93 -7.33
CA VAL A 58 6.59 2.91 -7.37
C VAL A 58 6.33 1.85 -6.31
N GLY A 59 6.48 0.58 -6.68
CA GLY A 59 6.19 -0.58 -5.82
C GLY A 59 4.77 -1.13 -5.96
N THR A 60 3.92 -0.49 -6.75
CA THR A 60 2.56 -0.96 -7.00
C THR A 60 2.56 -2.20 -7.87
N THR A 61 1.75 -3.17 -7.51
CA THR A 61 1.43 -4.33 -8.33
C THR A 61 0.14 -4.06 -9.10
N VAL A 62 0.20 -4.15 -10.42
CA VAL A 62 -0.97 -4.07 -11.30
C VAL A 62 -1.37 -5.46 -11.72
N THR A 63 -2.65 -5.76 -11.59
CA THR A 63 -3.23 -7.06 -11.98
C THR A 63 -4.25 -6.83 -13.08
N TRP A 64 -4.00 -7.44 -14.23
CA TRP A 64 -4.95 -7.51 -15.34
C TRP A 64 -5.80 -8.78 -15.22
N THR A 65 -7.09 -8.63 -15.35
CA THR A 65 -8.03 -9.76 -15.37
C THR A 65 -8.80 -9.74 -16.68
N ASN A 66 -8.76 -10.84 -17.41
CA ASN A 66 -9.55 -10.98 -18.63
C ASN A 66 -10.98 -11.39 -18.27
N SER A 67 -11.92 -10.48 -18.49
CA SER A 67 -13.35 -10.73 -18.28
C SER A 67 -14.11 -10.97 -19.60
N ASP A 68 -13.40 -10.94 -20.73
CA ASP A 68 -13.96 -11.34 -22.03
C ASP A 68 -14.02 -12.85 -22.19
N ASP A 69 -14.84 -13.30 -23.10
CA ASP A 69 -14.92 -14.68 -23.55
C ASP A 69 -13.92 -15.00 -24.66
N ILE A 70 -13.03 -14.06 -24.96
CA ILE A 70 -11.97 -14.15 -25.97
C ILE A 70 -10.62 -13.98 -25.27
N PRO A 71 -9.56 -14.71 -25.68
CA PRO A 71 -8.23 -14.56 -25.12
C PRO A 71 -7.61 -13.18 -25.40
N HIS A 72 -6.91 -12.65 -24.39
CA HIS A 72 -6.16 -11.40 -24.48
C HIS A 72 -4.78 -11.53 -23.83
N THR A 73 -3.90 -10.59 -24.13
CA THR A 73 -2.60 -10.42 -23.48
C THR A 73 -2.41 -8.99 -22.99
N ALA A 74 -1.44 -8.77 -22.12
CA ALA A 74 -0.92 -7.45 -21.77
C ALA A 74 0.59 -7.47 -21.97
N VAL A 75 1.06 -6.71 -22.93
CA VAL A 75 2.47 -6.69 -23.36
C VAL A 75 2.96 -5.25 -23.43
N SER A 76 4.02 -4.92 -22.68
CA SER A 76 4.62 -3.58 -22.79
C SER A 76 5.34 -3.40 -24.12
N THR A 77 5.23 -2.20 -24.70
CA THR A 77 5.89 -1.88 -25.97
C THR A 77 7.42 -1.87 -25.88
N ASP A 78 7.95 -1.62 -24.69
CA ASP A 78 9.40 -1.57 -24.42
C ASP A 78 9.97 -2.87 -23.86
N GLY A 79 9.15 -3.91 -23.75
CA GLY A 79 9.60 -5.24 -23.31
C GLY A 79 9.78 -5.41 -21.80
N VAL A 80 9.25 -4.49 -20.99
CA VAL A 80 9.36 -4.55 -19.52
C VAL A 80 8.52 -5.68 -18.93
N PHE A 81 7.33 -5.90 -19.46
CA PHE A 81 6.49 -7.01 -19.05
C PHE A 81 5.75 -7.65 -20.23
N LYS A 82 5.42 -8.89 -20.08
CA LYS A 82 4.68 -9.67 -21.06
C LYS A 82 3.88 -10.76 -20.37
N SER A 83 2.56 -10.70 -20.50
CA SER A 83 1.69 -11.77 -20.00
C SER A 83 1.72 -12.99 -20.94
N LYS A 84 1.30 -14.12 -20.41
CA LYS A 84 0.79 -15.22 -21.21
C LYS A 84 -0.54 -14.82 -21.83
N VAL A 85 -1.01 -15.61 -22.79
CA VAL A 85 -2.40 -15.53 -23.24
C VAL A 85 -3.30 -15.85 -22.05
N MET A 86 -4.21 -14.92 -21.74
CA MET A 86 -5.19 -15.06 -20.68
C MET A 86 -6.53 -15.45 -21.26
N ASP A 87 -7.02 -16.61 -20.88
CA ASP A 87 -8.41 -17.01 -21.13
C ASP A 87 -9.35 -16.29 -20.15
N THR A 88 -10.64 -16.49 -20.29
CA THR A 88 -11.65 -15.88 -19.42
C THR A 88 -11.33 -16.14 -17.95
N ASP A 89 -11.39 -15.10 -17.13
CA ASP A 89 -11.11 -15.09 -15.69
C ASP A 89 -9.62 -15.29 -15.30
N GLU A 90 -8.74 -15.48 -16.25
CA GLU A 90 -7.31 -15.54 -15.99
C GLU A 90 -6.72 -14.15 -15.71
N LYS A 91 -5.64 -14.14 -14.93
CA LYS A 91 -4.98 -12.91 -14.43
C LYS A 91 -3.51 -12.92 -14.75
N PHE A 92 -2.97 -11.72 -14.87
CA PHE A 92 -1.55 -11.44 -14.93
C PHE A 92 -1.23 -10.27 -14.02
N SER A 93 -0.15 -10.37 -13.25
CA SER A 93 0.31 -9.30 -12.37
C SER A 93 1.75 -8.93 -12.66
N TYR A 94 2.03 -7.63 -12.54
CA TYR A 94 3.39 -7.09 -12.63
C TYR A 94 3.59 -6.02 -11.58
N THR A 95 4.73 -6.04 -10.88
CA THR A 95 5.10 -5.03 -9.89
C THR A 95 6.04 -4.01 -10.50
N PHE A 96 5.65 -2.74 -10.48
CA PHE A 96 6.41 -1.63 -11.06
C PHE A 96 7.37 -1.08 -10.02
N THR A 97 8.66 -1.36 -10.16
CA THR A 97 9.71 -0.95 -9.24
C THR A 97 10.44 0.32 -9.67
N LYS A 98 10.19 0.81 -10.86
CA LYS A 98 10.87 1.96 -11.45
C LYS A 98 9.87 2.96 -12.01
N ALA A 99 10.05 4.24 -11.66
CA ALA A 99 9.25 5.32 -12.23
C ALA A 99 9.41 5.41 -13.74
N GLY A 100 8.35 5.75 -14.42
CA GLY A 100 8.31 5.88 -15.87
C GLY A 100 6.91 5.76 -16.43
N THR A 101 6.79 5.87 -17.73
CA THR A 101 5.55 5.67 -18.48
C THR A 101 5.66 4.39 -19.29
N TYR A 102 4.74 3.48 -19.06
CA TYR A 102 4.73 2.16 -19.66
C TYR A 102 3.49 2.00 -20.52
N SER A 103 3.68 2.12 -21.84
CA SER A 103 2.63 1.81 -22.80
C SER A 103 2.57 0.30 -23.03
N TYR A 104 1.37 -0.23 -23.17
CA TYR A 104 1.17 -1.64 -23.41
C TYR A 104 0.01 -1.88 -24.38
N TYR A 105 -0.08 -3.08 -24.88
CA TYR A 105 -1.07 -3.48 -25.88
C TYR A 105 -1.41 -4.97 -25.73
N CYS A 106 -2.49 -5.38 -26.36
CA CYS A 106 -2.82 -6.79 -26.53
C CYS A 106 -2.17 -7.31 -27.81
N SER A 107 -1.34 -8.34 -27.72
CA SER A 107 -0.66 -8.90 -28.90
C SER A 107 -1.61 -9.66 -29.83
N VAL A 108 -2.76 -10.09 -29.33
CA VAL A 108 -3.82 -10.75 -30.12
C VAL A 108 -4.68 -9.72 -30.86
N HIS A 109 -4.85 -8.54 -30.25
CA HIS A 109 -5.63 -7.42 -30.79
C HIS A 109 -4.83 -6.12 -30.66
N PRO A 110 -3.86 -5.86 -31.55
CA PRO A 110 -2.87 -4.79 -31.36
C PRO A 110 -3.43 -3.38 -31.22
N LYS A 111 -4.67 -3.14 -31.60
CA LYS A 111 -5.34 -1.85 -31.41
C LYS A 111 -5.84 -1.62 -29.97
N MET A 112 -5.93 -2.70 -29.16
CA MET A 112 -6.17 -2.58 -27.72
C MET A 112 -4.90 -2.08 -27.04
N THR A 113 -4.95 -0.87 -26.51
CA THR A 113 -3.79 -0.23 -25.89
C THR A 113 -4.14 0.29 -24.50
N GLY A 114 -3.14 0.38 -23.66
CA GLY A 114 -3.24 0.98 -22.34
C GLY A 114 -1.92 1.62 -21.91
N GLN A 115 -1.94 2.28 -20.78
CA GLN A 115 -0.78 2.96 -20.24
C GLN A 115 -0.76 2.91 -18.72
N VAL A 116 0.41 2.65 -18.16
CA VAL A 116 0.69 2.78 -16.73
C VAL A 116 1.74 3.86 -16.53
N VAL A 117 1.41 4.89 -15.78
CA VAL A 117 2.35 5.93 -15.34
C VAL A 117 2.75 5.62 -13.91
N VAL A 118 4.04 5.46 -13.66
CA VAL A 118 4.62 5.15 -12.35
C VAL A 118 5.40 6.36 -11.85
N LYS A 119 5.02 6.87 -10.70
CA LYS A 119 5.62 8.07 -10.10
C LYS A 119 6.27 7.80 -8.75
#